data_0bb0d5aadc9b5cc85c7c31f5f4df1a1b
#
_entry.id   0bb0d5aadc9b5cc85c7c31f5f4df1a1b
#
_cell.length_a   1.000
_cell.length_b   1.000
_cell.length_c   1.000
_cell.angle_alpha   90.00
_cell.angle_beta   90.00
_cell.angle_gamma   90.00
#
_symmetry.space_group_name_H-M   'P 1'
#
loop_
_entity.id
_entity.type
_entity.pdbx_description
1 polymer ?
#
loop_
_entity_poly.entity_id
_entity_poly.type
_entity_poly.pdbx_seq_one_letter_code
_entity_poly.pdbx_strand_id
1 'polypeptide(L)'
;MNKKFEKLGFYPADILLPKDQDMRKWAVVACDQFTSEPEYWQAVEQTVGDAPSTLRLILPEANLKAPNVDEYIADINASMDKYLAGGVFQVLPESLVYIERQQSDGRIRHGLIGMVDLDAYDFTPGSGALIRATEGTVLDRIPPRARVRRNAPIELPHVMLLIDDPEKTVIEPLTAASGEMDKLYDFDLMQNGGHIRGYKLTDRQVNAVADALEGLTTDEAMQKKYGVSGVAPLLFAVGDGNHSLATAKACYEEQKKGKTPQEYLALPSRFALVEVVNNHDDALQFEPIH
;
A
#
# COMPACT_ATOMS: atom_id res chain seq x y z
N MET A 1 -18.83 -5.64 -5.03
CA MET A 1 -18.18 -4.85 -3.96
C MET A 1 -19.09 -4.81 -2.72
N ASN A 2 -18.58 -5.13 -1.54
CA ASN A 2 -19.37 -5.14 -0.29
C ASN A 2 -19.70 -3.68 0.12
N LYS A 3 -20.99 -3.35 0.27
CA LYS A 3 -21.49 -2.01 0.58
C LYS A 3 -20.96 -1.41 1.89
N LYS A 4 -20.51 -2.26 2.84
CA LYS A 4 -19.90 -1.79 4.09
C LYS A 4 -18.65 -0.96 3.84
N PHE A 5 -17.84 -1.31 2.83
CA PHE A 5 -16.60 -0.62 2.52
C PHE A 5 -16.79 0.72 1.78
N GLU A 6 -17.94 0.95 1.12
CA GLU A 6 -18.21 2.21 0.41
C GLU A 6 -18.09 3.45 1.31
N LYS A 7 -18.52 3.34 2.57
CA LYS A 7 -18.45 4.43 3.55
C LYS A 7 -17.08 4.62 4.16
N LEU A 8 -16.19 3.63 4.03
CA LEU A 8 -14.87 3.60 4.64
C LEU A 8 -13.78 4.12 3.70
N GLY A 9 -14.05 4.18 2.39
CA GLY A 9 -13.05 4.51 1.39
C GLY A 9 -11.90 3.48 1.29
N PHE A 10 -12.09 2.28 1.88
CA PHE A 10 -11.14 1.17 1.87
C PHE A 10 -11.85 -0.10 1.41
N TYR A 11 -11.22 -0.93 0.60
CA TYR A 11 -11.84 -2.08 -0.05
C TYR A 11 -10.90 -3.27 -0.16
N PRO A 12 -11.45 -4.49 -0.22
CA PRO A 12 -10.74 -5.64 -0.78
C PRO A 12 -10.30 -5.35 -2.22
N ALA A 13 -9.12 -5.84 -2.59
CA ALA A 13 -8.51 -5.61 -3.90
C ALA A 13 -8.37 -6.90 -4.69
N ASP A 14 -8.28 -6.80 -6.02
CA ASP A 14 -7.79 -7.87 -6.86
C ASP A 14 -6.26 -7.89 -6.77
N ILE A 15 -5.71 -8.81 -5.96
CA ILE A 15 -4.29 -8.86 -5.64
C ILE A 15 -3.60 -9.86 -6.56
N LEU A 16 -2.55 -9.39 -7.24
CA LEU A 16 -1.65 -10.23 -8.02
C LEU A 16 -0.54 -10.77 -7.11
N LEU A 17 -0.45 -12.09 -7.00
CA LEU A 17 0.68 -12.75 -6.35
C LEU A 17 1.53 -13.48 -7.37
N PRO A 18 2.87 -13.54 -7.20
CA PRO A 18 3.72 -14.34 -8.04
C PRO A 18 3.36 -15.83 -7.91
N LYS A 19 3.26 -16.51 -9.06
CA LYS A 19 2.95 -17.92 -9.15
C LYS A 19 4.22 -18.70 -9.47
N ASP A 20 4.54 -19.70 -8.63
CA ASP A 20 5.70 -20.60 -8.86
C ASP A 20 7.05 -19.87 -8.97
N GLN A 21 7.18 -18.70 -8.29
CA GLN A 21 8.41 -17.92 -8.27
C GLN A 21 9.16 -18.09 -6.92
N ASP A 22 10.48 -17.90 -6.96
CA ASP A 22 11.27 -17.79 -5.72
C ASP A 22 10.99 -16.44 -5.04
N MET A 23 10.20 -16.47 -3.96
CA MET A 23 9.78 -15.27 -3.23
C MET A 23 10.94 -14.47 -2.66
N ARG A 24 12.10 -15.10 -2.38
CA ARG A 24 13.30 -14.40 -1.89
C ARG A 24 13.96 -13.54 -2.98
N LYS A 25 13.78 -13.92 -4.26
CA LYS A 25 14.21 -13.13 -5.42
C LYS A 25 13.13 -12.18 -5.89
N TRP A 26 11.87 -12.53 -5.64
CA TRP A 26 10.72 -11.72 -6.04
C TRP A 26 10.59 -10.44 -5.22
N ALA A 27 10.60 -10.56 -3.89
CA ALA A 27 10.28 -9.46 -2.99
C ALA A 27 11.52 -8.60 -2.67
N VAL A 28 11.50 -7.37 -3.13
CA VAL A 28 12.58 -6.39 -2.90
C VAL A 28 12.11 -5.34 -1.91
N VAL A 29 12.89 -5.07 -0.87
CA VAL A 29 12.66 -3.94 0.03
C VAL A 29 13.17 -2.67 -0.64
N ALA A 30 12.24 -1.78 -1.01
CA ALA A 30 12.54 -0.54 -1.71
C ALA A 30 11.97 0.62 -0.91
N CYS A 31 12.70 1.08 0.10
CA CYS A 31 12.32 2.18 0.97
C CYS A 31 13.38 3.30 0.95
N ASP A 32 13.02 4.45 1.49
CA ASP A 32 13.81 5.67 1.42
C ASP A 32 15.20 5.53 2.04
N GLN A 33 15.36 4.68 3.06
CA GLN A 33 16.67 4.42 3.68
C GLN A 33 17.72 3.88 2.70
N PHE A 34 17.29 3.22 1.60
CA PHE A 34 18.21 2.69 0.59
C PHE A 34 18.40 3.62 -0.62
N THR A 35 17.83 4.82 -0.60
CA THR A 35 17.92 5.78 -1.71
C THR A 35 19.36 6.11 -2.08
N SER A 36 20.24 6.26 -1.09
CA SER A 36 21.67 6.62 -1.26
C SER A 36 22.61 5.44 -1.03
N GLU A 37 22.15 4.21 -1.18
CA GLU A 37 22.89 2.98 -0.89
C GLU A 37 23.16 2.17 -2.18
N PRO A 38 24.13 2.59 -3.04
CA PRO A 38 24.40 1.87 -4.30
C PRO A 38 24.80 0.42 -4.09
N GLU A 39 25.48 0.11 -3.00
CA GLU A 39 25.93 -1.25 -2.67
C GLU A 39 24.74 -2.17 -2.38
N TYR A 40 23.70 -1.65 -1.73
CA TYR A 40 22.45 -2.39 -1.52
C TYR A 40 21.83 -2.78 -2.86
N TRP A 41 21.67 -1.85 -3.79
CA TRP A 41 21.08 -2.12 -5.10
C TRP A 41 21.91 -3.07 -5.95
N GLN A 42 23.25 -3.00 -5.87
CA GLN A 42 24.13 -3.98 -6.54
C GLN A 42 23.94 -5.39 -5.97
N ALA A 43 23.84 -5.53 -4.65
CA ALA A 43 23.60 -6.81 -4.00
C ALA A 43 22.21 -7.39 -4.32
N VAL A 44 21.19 -6.53 -4.41
CA VAL A 44 19.84 -6.91 -4.87
C VAL A 44 19.90 -7.42 -6.31
N GLU A 45 20.54 -6.70 -7.23
CA GLU A 45 20.69 -7.11 -8.63
C GLU A 45 21.39 -8.47 -8.75
N GLN A 46 22.48 -8.69 -8.00
CA GLN A 46 23.19 -9.97 -7.97
C GLN A 46 22.32 -11.11 -7.44
N THR A 47 21.50 -10.84 -6.44
CA THR A 47 20.60 -11.84 -5.84
C THR A 47 19.48 -12.22 -6.81
N VAL A 48 18.89 -11.24 -7.47
CA VAL A 48 17.78 -11.43 -8.42
C VAL A 48 18.27 -12.11 -9.70
N GLY A 49 19.37 -11.62 -10.30
CA GLY A 49 19.84 -12.08 -11.60
C GLY A 49 18.75 -11.97 -12.67
N ASP A 50 18.55 -13.05 -13.44
CA ASP A 50 17.55 -13.13 -14.52
C ASP A 50 16.14 -13.55 -14.04
N ALA A 51 15.95 -13.78 -12.74
CA ALA A 51 14.66 -14.22 -12.20
C ALA A 51 13.60 -13.09 -12.28
N PRO A 52 12.32 -13.46 -12.44
CA PRO A 52 11.23 -12.52 -12.25
C PRO A 52 11.28 -11.90 -10.85
N SER A 53 11.15 -10.58 -10.75
CA SER A 53 11.28 -9.84 -9.49
C SER A 53 10.59 -8.49 -9.55
N THR A 54 10.14 -8.00 -8.40
CA THR A 54 9.67 -6.62 -8.25
C THR A 54 10.76 -5.60 -8.57
N LEU A 55 12.05 -5.97 -8.51
CA LEU A 55 13.15 -5.11 -8.97
C LEU A 55 12.95 -4.61 -10.41
N ARG A 56 12.33 -5.42 -11.27
CA ARG A 56 12.06 -5.05 -12.68
C ARG A 56 10.79 -4.23 -12.86
N LEU A 57 10.03 -4.01 -11.79
CA LEU A 57 8.73 -3.34 -11.79
C LEU A 57 8.76 -1.98 -11.05
N ILE A 58 9.90 -1.62 -10.47
CA ILE A 58 10.07 -0.40 -9.68
C ILE A 58 11.15 0.50 -10.27
N LEU A 59 11.04 1.80 -10.03
CA LEU A 59 12.11 2.77 -10.25
C LEU A 59 12.67 3.20 -8.88
N PRO A 60 13.89 2.80 -8.51
CA PRO A 60 14.51 3.29 -7.29
C PRO A 60 14.53 4.82 -7.23
N GLU A 61 14.25 5.39 -6.07
CA GLU A 61 14.15 6.84 -5.85
C GLU A 61 15.41 7.59 -6.36
N ALA A 62 16.60 6.99 -6.20
CA ALA A 62 17.86 7.52 -6.71
C ALA A 62 17.85 7.79 -8.22
N ASN A 63 17.04 7.04 -8.98
CA ASN A 63 16.99 7.11 -10.45
C ASN A 63 15.90 8.05 -11.00
N LEU A 64 15.06 8.65 -10.14
CA LEU A 64 13.99 9.56 -10.58
C LEU A 64 14.47 10.79 -11.36
N LYS A 65 15.71 11.20 -11.15
CA LYS A 65 16.36 12.34 -11.83
C LYS A 65 17.46 11.92 -12.81
N ALA A 66 17.57 10.63 -13.12
CA ALA A 66 18.56 10.14 -14.06
C ALA A 66 18.29 10.70 -15.47
N PRO A 67 19.34 11.01 -16.27
CA PRO A 67 19.19 11.54 -17.62
C PRO A 67 18.38 10.61 -18.55
N ASN A 68 18.45 9.31 -18.33
CA ASN A 68 17.76 8.26 -19.09
C ASN A 68 16.53 7.68 -18.37
N VAL A 69 15.88 8.45 -17.51
CA VAL A 69 14.72 8.01 -16.71
C VAL A 69 13.57 7.48 -17.59
N ASP A 70 13.38 8.03 -18.79
CA ASP A 70 12.35 7.57 -19.72
C ASP A 70 12.60 6.16 -20.26
N GLU A 71 13.86 5.77 -20.43
CA GLU A 71 14.25 4.41 -20.81
C GLU A 71 13.92 3.44 -19.67
N TYR A 72 14.26 3.79 -18.43
CA TYR A 72 13.88 2.98 -17.26
C TYR A 72 12.36 2.79 -17.13
N ILE A 73 11.58 3.86 -17.34
CA ILE A 73 10.11 3.78 -17.29
C ILE A 73 9.57 2.87 -18.40
N ALA A 74 10.13 2.95 -19.61
CA ALA A 74 9.73 2.08 -20.71
C ALA A 74 10.04 0.60 -20.41
N ASP A 75 11.22 0.30 -19.87
CA ASP A 75 11.64 -1.04 -19.48
C ASP A 75 10.77 -1.61 -18.35
N ILE A 76 10.41 -0.78 -17.36
CA ILE A 76 9.50 -1.16 -16.26
C ILE A 76 8.13 -1.53 -16.81
N ASN A 77 7.53 -0.70 -17.67
CA ASN A 77 6.23 -0.96 -18.26
C ASN A 77 6.25 -2.23 -19.13
N ALA A 78 7.30 -2.40 -19.94
CA ALA A 78 7.50 -3.60 -20.75
C ALA A 78 7.65 -4.87 -19.89
N SER A 79 8.32 -4.76 -18.74
CA SER A 79 8.44 -5.86 -17.78
C SER A 79 7.10 -6.21 -17.13
N MET A 80 6.29 -5.21 -16.77
CA MET A 80 4.94 -5.41 -16.25
C MET A 80 4.06 -6.15 -17.28
N ASP A 81 4.04 -5.68 -18.52
CA ASP A 81 3.29 -6.33 -19.61
C ASP A 81 3.77 -7.77 -19.86
N LYS A 82 5.09 -7.99 -19.87
CA LYS A 82 5.70 -9.32 -20.03
C LYS A 82 5.27 -10.25 -18.90
N TYR A 83 5.25 -9.79 -17.65
CA TYR A 83 4.87 -10.62 -16.52
C TYR A 83 3.37 -10.95 -16.50
N LEU A 84 2.53 -9.99 -16.89
CA LEU A 84 1.09 -10.23 -17.07
C LEU A 84 0.80 -11.26 -18.17
N ALA A 85 1.43 -11.10 -19.34
CA ALA A 85 1.26 -12.02 -20.47
C ALA A 85 1.92 -13.39 -20.23
N GLY A 86 3.01 -13.43 -19.47
CA GLY A 86 3.81 -14.63 -19.20
C GLY A 86 3.27 -15.55 -18.12
N GLY A 87 2.11 -15.22 -17.51
CA GLY A 87 1.50 -16.05 -16.45
C GLY A 87 2.32 -16.08 -15.16
N VAL A 88 3.12 -15.04 -14.90
CA VAL A 88 3.92 -14.91 -13.67
C VAL A 88 3.03 -14.75 -12.44
N PHE A 89 1.79 -14.32 -12.61
CA PHE A 89 0.86 -14.03 -11.53
C PHE A 89 -0.29 -15.02 -11.43
N GLN A 90 -0.76 -15.21 -10.21
CA GLN A 90 -2.10 -15.65 -9.88
C GLN A 90 -2.89 -14.49 -9.29
N VAL A 91 -4.19 -14.44 -9.56
CA VAL A 91 -5.10 -13.41 -9.06
C VAL A 91 -5.81 -13.89 -7.82
N LEU A 92 -5.79 -13.10 -6.76
CA LEU A 92 -6.68 -13.24 -5.60
C LEU A 92 -7.80 -12.19 -5.77
N PRO A 93 -8.99 -12.59 -6.22
CA PRO A 93 -10.06 -11.62 -6.46
C PRO A 93 -10.65 -11.12 -5.15
N GLU A 94 -11.02 -9.84 -5.11
CA GLU A 94 -11.73 -9.17 -4.01
C GLU A 94 -11.23 -9.58 -2.61
N SER A 95 -9.89 -9.47 -2.38
CA SER A 95 -9.24 -10.01 -1.20
C SER A 95 -8.63 -8.92 -0.32
N LEU A 96 -8.64 -9.17 1.00
CA LEU A 96 -7.77 -8.53 1.97
C LEU A 96 -6.69 -9.54 2.39
N VAL A 97 -5.46 -9.07 2.58
CA VAL A 97 -4.35 -9.90 3.04
C VAL A 97 -3.81 -9.35 4.36
N TYR A 98 -3.84 -10.17 5.40
CA TYR A 98 -3.16 -9.89 6.66
C TYR A 98 -1.69 -10.27 6.51
N ILE A 99 -0.80 -9.39 6.98
CA ILE A 99 0.65 -9.61 6.94
C ILE A 99 1.29 -9.49 8.33
N GLU A 100 2.29 -10.33 8.56
CA GLU A 100 3.24 -10.26 9.67
C GLU A 100 4.62 -9.94 9.09
N ARG A 101 5.12 -8.75 9.38
CA ARG A 101 6.42 -8.27 8.89
C ARG A 101 7.42 -8.23 10.04
N GLN A 102 8.24 -9.27 10.18
CA GLN A 102 9.35 -9.27 11.13
C GLN A 102 10.47 -8.38 10.61
N GLN A 103 10.82 -7.38 11.39
CA GLN A 103 11.90 -6.44 11.09
C GLN A 103 13.27 -7.04 11.47
N SER A 104 14.36 -6.37 11.07
CA SER A 104 15.72 -6.80 11.34
C SER A 104 16.05 -6.88 12.84
N ASP A 105 15.36 -6.11 13.68
CA ASP A 105 15.48 -6.12 15.14
C ASP A 105 14.62 -7.19 15.83
N GLY A 106 13.88 -8.00 15.06
CA GLY A 106 13.05 -9.10 15.52
C GLY A 106 11.62 -8.71 15.89
N ARG A 107 11.25 -7.44 15.91
CA ARG A 107 9.86 -7.01 16.14
C ARG A 107 8.99 -7.36 14.95
N ILE A 108 7.72 -7.67 15.21
CA ILE A 108 6.75 -8.05 14.17
C ILE A 108 5.71 -6.94 14.06
N ARG A 109 5.67 -6.28 12.90
CA ARG A 109 4.63 -5.34 12.53
C ARG A 109 3.49 -6.10 11.86
N HIS A 110 2.27 -5.77 12.23
CA HIS A 110 1.04 -6.34 11.68
C HIS A 110 0.38 -5.36 10.72
N GLY A 111 0.05 -5.84 9.55
CA GLY A 111 -0.54 -5.00 8.50
C GLY A 111 -1.71 -5.66 7.79
N LEU A 112 -2.50 -4.84 7.13
CA LEU A 112 -3.63 -5.27 6.31
C LEU A 112 -3.51 -4.67 4.92
N ILE A 113 -3.37 -5.51 3.90
CA ILE A 113 -3.31 -5.08 2.50
C ILE A 113 -4.72 -5.01 1.93
N GLY A 114 -5.02 -3.89 1.30
CA GLY A 114 -6.26 -3.63 0.58
C GLY A 114 -6.07 -2.43 -0.34
N MET A 115 -7.16 -1.88 -0.86
CA MET A 115 -7.11 -0.67 -1.70
C MET A 115 -7.97 0.45 -1.12
N VAL A 116 -7.53 1.68 -1.34
CA VAL A 116 -8.28 2.88 -0.98
C VAL A 116 -8.86 3.57 -2.20
N ASP A 117 -10.03 4.18 -2.01
CA ASP A 117 -10.67 5.05 -2.98
C ASP A 117 -10.04 6.45 -2.92
N LEU A 118 -9.42 6.87 -3.99
CA LEU A 118 -8.79 8.18 -4.09
C LEU A 118 -9.80 9.35 -4.03
N ASP A 119 -11.10 9.11 -4.25
CA ASP A 119 -12.13 10.13 -3.99
C ASP A 119 -12.36 10.37 -2.48
N ALA A 120 -12.00 9.41 -1.62
CA ALA A 120 -12.01 9.55 -0.16
C ALA A 120 -10.70 10.16 0.41
N TYR A 121 -9.68 10.35 -0.42
CA TYR A 121 -8.38 10.92 -0.06
C TYR A 121 -8.25 12.38 -0.46
N ASP A 122 -7.77 13.20 0.48
CA ASP A 122 -7.39 14.59 0.23
C ASP A 122 -6.15 14.97 1.05
N PHE A 123 -5.14 15.50 0.37
CA PHE A 123 -3.90 15.95 0.99
C PHE A 123 -3.86 17.45 1.28
N THR A 124 -4.98 18.15 1.05
CA THR A 124 -5.10 19.58 1.37
C THR A 124 -5.09 19.77 2.90
N PRO A 125 -4.26 20.66 3.45
CA PRO A 125 -4.26 20.96 4.88
C PRO A 125 -5.66 21.37 5.38
N GLY A 126 -6.10 20.75 6.48
CA GLY A 126 -7.42 21.03 7.07
C GLY A 126 -8.60 20.32 6.38
N SER A 127 -8.34 19.42 5.46
CA SER A 127 -9.36 18.60 4.81
C SER A 127 -10.22 17.81 5.81
N GLY A 128 -11.50 17.62 5.49
CA GLY A 128 -12.43 16.73 6.18
C GLY A 128 -12.53 15.32 5.61
N ALA A 129 -11.63 14.93 4.68
CA ALA A 129 -11.65 13.60 4.06
C ALA A 129 -11.38 12.48 5.07
N LEU A 130 -11.86 11.26 4.79
CA LEU A 130 -11.59 10.07 5.60
C LEU A 130 -10.12 9.69 5.63
N ILE A 131 -9.41 9.94 4.51
CA ILE A 131 -7.99 9.64 4.32
C ILE A 131 -7.26 10.96 4.13
N ARG A 132 -6.28 11.25 4.99
CA ARG A 132 -5.55 12.54 5.00
C ARG A 132 -4.04 12.33 5.00
N ALA A 133 -3.33 13.25 4.35
CA ALA A 133 -1.89 13.34 4.47
C ALA A 133 -1.48 13.79 5.88
N THR A 134 -0.32 13.31 6.35
CA THR A 134 0.27 13.71 7.64
C THR A 134 1.30 14.83 7.50
N GLU A 135 1.77 15.06 6.28
CA GLU A 135 2.75 16.10 5.97
C GLU A 135 2.30 16.95 4.77
N GLY A 136 2.88 18.14 4.63
CA GLY A 136 2.65 18.99 3.47
C GLY A 136 3.17 18.33 2.19
N THR A 137 2.29 18.12 1.22
CA THR A 137 2.69 17.56 -0.07
C THR A 137 3.50 18.57 -0.87
N VAL A 138 4.75 18.22 -1.19
CA VAL A 138 5.61 19.00 -2.07
C VAL A 138 5.20 18.75 -3.51
N LEU A 139 4.46 19.69 -4.11
CA LEU A 139 3.85 19.51 -5.44
C LEU A 139 4.88 19.21 -6.54
N ASP A 140 6.09 19.75 -6.45
CA ASP A 140 7.18 19.50 -7.42
C ASP A 140 7.68 18.06 -7.42
N ARG A 141 7.35 17.26 -6.38
CA ARG A 141 7.68 15.84 -6.32
C ARG A 141 6.68 14.95 -7.06
N ILE A 142 5.50 15.46 -7.40
CA ILE A 142 4.44 14.69 -8.08
C ILE A 142 4.79 14.39 -9.55
N PRO A 143 5.19 15.38 -10.41
CA PRO A 143 5.38 15.10 -11.83
C PRO A 143 6.37 14.00 -12.18
N PRO A 144 7.56 13.88 -11.55
CA PRO A 144 8.48 12.77 -11.82
C PRO A 144 7.86 11.39 -11.53
N ARG A 145 7.14 11.27 -10.43
CA ARG A 145 6.48 10.01 -10.00
C ARG A 145 5.27 9.68 -10.88
N ALA A 146 4.52 10.70 -11.31
CA ALA A 146 3.39 10.53 -12.23
C ALA A 146 3.82 9.96 -13.59
N ARG A 147 5.04 10.29 -14.06
CA ARG A 147 5.59 9.70 -15.30
C ARG A 147 5.74 8.18 -15.19
N VAL A 148 6.19 7.68 -14.03
CA VAL A 148 6.32 6.24 -13.78
C VAL A 148 4.95 5.57 -13.75
N ARG A 149 4.00 6.17 -13.00
CA ARG A 149 2.67 5.58 -12.74
C ARG A 149 1.72 5.64 -13.94
N ARG A 150 1.79 6.69 -14.76
CA ARG A 150 0.76 7.03 -15.77
C ARG A 150 0.38 5.87 -16.69
N ASN A 151 1.35 5.08 -17.13
CA ASN A 151 1.17 3.97 -18.06
C ASN A 151 1.43 2.60 -17.43
N ALA A 152 1.66 2.53 -16.12
CA ALA A 152 1.91 1.28 -15.43
C ALA A 152 0.63 0.44 -15.36
N PRO A 153 0.62 -0.80 -15.91
CA PRO A 153 -0.56 -1.67 -15.86
C PRO A 153 -0.72 -2.38 -14.52
N ILE A 154 0.30 -2.34 -13.66
CA ILE A 154 0.32 -2.94 -12.32
C ILE A 154 0.65 -1.87 -11.30
N GLU A 155 0.01 -1.93 -10.12
CA GLU A 155 0.38 -1.15 -8.96
C GLU A 155 1.08 -2.01 -7.92
N LEU A 156 2.14 -1.47 -7.32
CA LEU A 156 2.89 -2.10 -6.23
C LEU A 156 2.61 -1.34 -4.94
N PRO A 157 2.25 -2.03 -3.83
CA PRO A 157 1.97 -1.36 -2.57
C PRO A 157 3.26 -0.84 -1.94
N HIS A 158 3.29 0.45 -1.60
CA HIS A 158 4.34 1.06 -0.78
C HIS A 158 3.81 2.25 0.04
N VAL A 159 2.49 2.43 0.07
CA VAL A 159 1.83 3.42 0.90
C VAL A 159 1.37 2.75 2.18
N MET A 160 1.82 3.29 3.31
CA MET A 160 1.38 2.86 4.64
C MET A 160 0.35 3.84 5.18
N LEU A 161 -0.81 3.33 5.54
CA LEU A 161 -1.87 4.07 6.20
C LEU A 161 -1.95 3.67 7.68
N LEU A 162 -2.09 4.65 8.54
CA LEU A 162 -2.25 4.46 9.98
C LEU A 162 -3.72 4.59 10.36
N ILE A 163 -4.20 3.66 11.18
CA ILE A 163 -5.45 3.81 11.94
C ILE A 163 -5.12 4.08 13.40
N ASP A 164 -5.97 4.87 14.06
CA ASP A 164 -5.88 5.13 15.50
C ASP A 164 -6.90 4.23 16.24
N ASP A 165 -6.46 3.00 16.51
CA ASP A 165 -7.25 1.95 17.19
C ASP A 165 -6.57 1.50 18.49
N PRO A 166 -6.70 2.30 19.58
CA PRO A 166 -6.07 1.97 20.86
C PRO A 166 -6.64 0.71 21.52
N GLU A 167 -7.86 0.32 21.17
CA GLU A 167 -8.50 -0.90 21.67
C GLU A 167 -8.10 -2.16 20.87
N LYS A 168 -7.28 -1.98 19.80
CA LYS A 168 -6.74 -3.09 18.99
C LYS A 168 -7.83 -4.01 18.43
N THR A 169 -8.87 -3.42 17.82
CA THR A 169 -10.08 -4.12 17.34
C THR A 169 -10.07 -4.52 15.88
N VAL A 170 -9.20 -3.92 15.05
CA VAL A 170 -9.18 -4.11 13.60
C VAL A 170 -8.17 -5.18 13.17
N ILE A 171 -6.88 -4.96 13.45
CA ILE A 171 -5.77 -5.79 12.90
C ILE A 171 -5.38 -6.89 13.88
N GLU A 172 -5.24 -6.60 15.15
CA GLU A 172 -4.71 -7.52 16.14
C GLU A 172 -5.56 -8.80 16.34
N PRO A 173 -6.90 -8.78 16.20
CA PRO A 173 -7.69 -10.01 16.22
C PRO A 173 -7.35 -10.99 15.10
N LEU A 174 -6.78 -10.48 13.97
CA LEU A 174 -6.36 -11.30 12.85
C LEU A 174 -5.15 -12.19 13.20
N THR A 175 -4.27 -11.71 14.09
CA THR A 175 -3.13 -12.50 14.59
C THR A 175 -3.60 -13.80 15.26
N ALA A 176 -4.59 -13.70 16.14
CA ALA A 176 -5.15 -14.89 16.80
C ALA A 176 -5.90 -15.81 15.83
N ALA A 177 -6.46 -15.25 14.78
CA ALA A 177 -7.24 -15.98 13.77
C ALA A 177 -6.41 -16.44 12.56
N SER A 178 -5.09 -16.20 12.53
CA SER A 178 -4.23 -16.53 11.37
C SER A 178 -4.25 -18.01 11.00
N GLY A 179 -4.43 -18.90 11.98
CA GLY A 179 -4.57 -20.34 11.76
C GLY A 179 -5.84 -20.77 11.01
N GLU A 180 -6.83 -19.89 10.87
CA GLU A 180 -8.08 -20.11 10.11
C GLU A 180 -8.01 -19.58 8.67
N MET A 181 -6.92 -18.89 8.31
CA MET A 181 -6.72 -18.26 7.01
C MET A 181 -5.83 -19.10 6.09
N ASP A 182 -6.00 -18.91 4.80
CA ASP A 182 -5.09 -19.48 3.80
C ASP A 182 -3.75 -18.75 3.84
N LYS A 183 -2.67 -19.45 4.22
CA LYS A 183 -1.33 -18.89 4.17
C LYS A 183 -0.87 -18.80 2.73
N LEU A 184 -0.58 -17.58 2.28
CA LEU A 184 -0.21 -17.26 0.91
C LEU A 184 1.30 -17.37 0.69
N TYR A 185 2.08 -16.92 1.67
CA TYR A 185 3.54 -16.93 1.65
C TYR A 185 4.13 -16.85 3.05
N ASP A 186 5.38 -17.34 3.20
CA ASP A 186 6.13 -17.40 4.45
C ASP A 186 7.62 -17.55 4.08
N PHE A 187 8.41 -16.46 4.11
CA PHE A 187 9.79 -16.47 3.63
C PHE A 187 10.64 -15.33 4.19
N ASP A 188 11.97 -15.53 4.14
CA ASP A 188 12.95 -14.50 4.51
C ASP A 188 13.17 -13.54 3.35
N LEU A 189 13.19 -12.24 3.65
CA LEU A 189 13.51 -11.19 2.68
C LEU A 189 15.02 -11.12 2.42
N MET A 190 15.39 -10.79 1.18
CA MET A 190 16.79 -10.64 0.79
C MET A 190 17.49 -9.54 1.59
N GLN A 191 18.81 -9.52 1.56
CA GLN A 191 19.67 -8.50 2.19
C GLN A 191 19.39 -8.30 3.68
N ASN A 192 19.14 -9.38 4.42
CA ASN A 192 18.78 -9.35 5.84
C ASN A 192 17.54 -8.48 6.14
N GLY A 193 16.66 -8.36 5.17
CA GLY A 193 15.44 -7.56 5.29
C GLY A 193 14.43 -8.09 6.30
N GLY A 194 14.72 -9.20 7.02
CA GLY A 194 13.83 -9.84 7.98
C GLY A 194 12.93 -10.89 7.32
N HIS A 195 11.73 -11.09 7.87
CA HIS A 195 10.82 -12.16 7.47
C HIS A 195 9.42 -11.62 7.20
N ILE A 196 8.68 -12.25 6.29
CA ILE A 196 7.30 -11.86 6.00
C ILE A 196 6.41 -13.09 5.83
N ARG A 197 5.20 -13.01 6.41
CA ARG A 197 4.10 -13.94 6.21
C ARG A 197 2.87 -13.20 5.72
N GLY A 198 2.11 -13.82 4.83
CA GLY A 198 0.85 -13.28 4.35
C GLY A 198 -0.27 -14.31 4.40
N TYR A 199 -1.46 -13.86 4.78
CA TYR A 199 -2.64 -14.70 4.94
C TYR A 199 -3.85 -14.03 4.28
N LYS A 200 -4.59 -14.80 3.47
CA LYS A 200 -5.86 -14.32 2.88
C LYS A 200 -6.97 -14.36 3.93
N LEU A 201 -7.65 -13.26 4.13
CA LEU A 201 -8.80 -13.20 5.02
C LEU A 201 -9.96 -14.04 4.49
N THR A 202 -10.65 -14.70 5.39
CA THR A 202 -11.96 -15.32 5.11
C THR A 202 -13.06 -14.24 5.04
N ASP A 203 -14.19 -14.54 4.43
CA ASP A 203 -15.34 -13.62 4.36
C ASP A 203 -15.79 -13.13 5.75
N ARG A 204 -15.70 -14.00 6.76
CA ARG A 204 -16.01 -13.64 8.16
C ARG A 204 -15.07 -12.55 8.66
N GLN A 205 -13.79 -12.70 8.43
CA GLN A 205 -12.77 -11.73 8.86
C GLN A 205 -12.86 -10.43 8.06
N VAL A 206 -13.12 -10.49 6.75
CA VAL A 206 -13.38 -9.31 5.92
C VAL A 206 -14.54 -8.49 6.47
N ASN A 207 -15.66 -9.14 6.85
CA ASN A 207 -16.80 -8.46 7.45
C ASN A 207 -16.47 -7.89 8.84
N ALA A 208 -15.72 -8.62 9.68
CA ALA A 208 -15.31 -8.16 11.00
C ALA A 208 -14.40 -6.91 10.91
N VAL A 209 -13.46 -6.89 9.96
CA VAL A 209 -12.62 -5.73 9.68
C VAL A 209 -13.46 -4.52 9.28
N ALA A 210 -14.45 -4.70 8.39
CA ALA A 210 -15.32 -3.60 7.98
C ALA A 210 -16.11 -3.03 9.17
N ASP A 211 -16.68 -3.90 10.01
CA ASP A 211 -17.45 -3.49 11.20
C ASP A 211 -16.56 -2.77 12.22
N ALA A 212 -15.34 -3.25 12.45
CA ALA A 212 -14.37 -2.62 13.34
C ALA A 212 -13.92 -1.24 12.82
N LEU A 213 -13.60 -1.12 11.52
CA LEU A 213 -13.25 0.18 10.91
C LEU A 213 -14.41 1.17 10.98
N GLU A 214 -15.66 0.74 10.74
CA GLU A 214 -16.84 1.60 10.90
C GLU A 214 -16.96 2.10 12.35
N GLY A 215 -16.67 1.25 13.33
CA GLY A 215 -16.65 1.61 14.75
C GLY A 215 -15.68 2.75 15.08
N LEU A 216 -14.55 2.87 14.38
CA LEU A 216 -13.56 3.94 14.58
C LEU A 216 -14.05 5.32 14.10
N THR A 217 -15.08 5.38 13.24
CA THR A 217 -15.57 6.62 12.61
C THR A 217 -16.80 7.20 13.30
N THR A 218 -17.31 6.55 14.34
CA THR A 218 -18.51 7.02 15.07
C THR A 218 -18.23 8.28 15.88
N ASP A 219 -19.25 9.13 16.07
CA ASP A 219 -19.15 10.31 16.95
C ASP A 219 -18.72 9.92 18.38
N GLU A 220 -19.17 8.76 18.85
CA GLU A 220 -18.81 8.23 20.17
C GLU A 220 -17.32 7.89 20.26
N ALA A 221 -16.74 7.26 19.21
CA ALA A 221 -15.32 6.99 19.12
C ALA A 221 -14.50 8.30 19.03
N MET A 222 -14.96 9.27 18.24
CA MET A 222 -14.33 10.60 18.13
C MET A 222 -14.35 11.36 19.45
N GLN A 223 -15.49 11.31 20.16
CA GLN A 223 -15.61 11.91 21.49
C GLN A 223 -14.69 11.24 22.51
N LYS A 224 -14.62 9.90 22.51
CA LYS A 224 -13.77 9.12 23.42
C LYS A 224 -12.28 9.38 23.19
N LYS A 225 -11.84 9.39 21.91
CA LYS A 225 -10.43 9.54 21.55
C LYS A 225 -9.92 10.98 21.59
N TYR A 226 -10.72 11.94 21.12
CA TYR A 226 -10.26 13.31 20.84
C TYR A 226 -11.08 14.38 21.56
N GLY A 227 -12.15 14.01 22.28
CA GLY A 227 -13.03 14.96 22.96
C GLY A 227 -13.87 15.83 22.01
N VAL A 228 -14.08 15.38 20.77
CA VAL A 228 -14.83 16.11 19.72
C VAL A 228 -15.99 15.27 19.19
N SER A 229 -17.05 15.95 18.75
CA SER A 229 -18.22 15.34 18.12
C SER A 229 -18.75 16.21 17.00
N GLY A 230 -19.49 15.62 16.07
CA GLY A 230 -20.06 16.33 14.91
C GLY A 230 -19.01 16.83 13.91
N VAL A 231 -17.81 16.30 13.94
CA VAL A 231 -16.73 16.60 13.00
C VAL A 231 -16.52 15.43 12.03
N ALA A 232 -16.03 15.73 10.83
CA ALA A 232 -15.69 14.68 9.87
C ALA A 232 -14.60 13.76 10.44
N PRO A 233 -14.83 12.44 10.52
CA PRO A 233 -13.87 11.52 11.10
C PRO A 233 -12.58 11.45 10.26
N LEU A 234 -11.46 11.22 10.92
CA LEU A 234 -10.22 10.77 10.30
C LEU A 234 -10.13 9.26 10.52
N LEU A 235 -10.25 8.49 9.45
CA LEU A 235 -10.11 7.04 9.54
C LEU A 235 -8.68 6.60 9.26
N PHE A 236 -8.07 7.16 8.19
CA PHE A 236 -6.71 6.81 7.79
C PHE A 236 -5.83 8.06 7.68
N ALA A 237 -4.67 8.00 8.31
CA ALA A 237 -3.60 8.97 8.16
C ALA A 237 -2.47 8.34 7.33
N VAL A 238 -1.91 9.04 6.36
CA VAL A 238 -0.79 8.51 5.57
C VAL A 238 0.46 8.51 6.43
N GLY A 239 0.90 7.34 6.87
CA GLY A 239 2.10 7.18 7.71
C GLY A 239 3.39 7.21 6.90
N ASP A 240 3.37 6.63 5.69
CA ASP A 240 4.46 6.67 4.72
C ASP A 240 3.90 6.66 3.30
N GLY A 241 4.63 7.28 2.36
CA GLY A 241 4.21 7.36 0.96
C GLY A 241 3.25 8.52 0.66
N ASN A 242 3.28 9.62 1.41
CA ASN A 242 2.45 10.82 1.16
C ASN A 242 2.55 11.29 -0.30
N HIS A 243 3.76 11.42 -0.86
CA HIS A 243 3.95 11.83 -2.24
C HIS A 243 3.45 10.78 -3.25
N SER A 244 3.53 9.50 -2.92
CA SER A 244 3.06 8.41 -3.78
C SER A 244 1.54 8.39 -3.86
N LEU A 245 0.84 8.54 -2.73
CA LEU A 245 -0.62 8.59 -2.74
C LEU A 245 -1.14 9.87 -3.40
N ALA A 246 -0.48 11.02 -3.17
CA ALA A 246 -0.78 12.27 -3.87
C ALA A 246 -0.56 12.15 -5.38
N THR A 247 0.48 11.43 -5.81
CA THR A 247 0.74 11.12 -7.23
C THR A 247 -0.38 10.25 -7.81
N ALA A 248 -0.82 9.22 -7.09
CA ALA A 248 -1.93 8.37 -7.50
C ALA A 248 -3.20 9.21 -7.72
N LYS A 249 -3.52 10.10 -6.76
CA LYS A 249 -4.64 11.04 -6.86
C LYS A 249 -4.50 11.94 -8.09
N ALA A 250 -3.33 12.53 -8.32
CA ALA A 250 -3.08 13.40 -9.47
C ALA A 250 -3.27 12.68 -10.81
N CYS A 251 -2.77 11.44 -10.93
CA CYS A 251 -2.97 10.61 -12.13
C CYS A 251 -4.45 10.27 -12.35
N TYR A 252 -5.18 9.94 -11.30
CA TYR A 252 -6.62 9.70 -11.37
C TYR A 252 -7.39 10.96 -11.82
N GLU A 253 -7.13 12.12 -11.21
CA GLU A 253 -7.76 13.39 -11.57
C GLU A 253 -7.43 13.81 -13.02
N GLU A 254 -6.24 13.47 -13.53
CA GLU A 254 -5.92 13.68 -14.94
C GLU A 254 -6.78 12.81 -15.86
N GLN A 255 -6.97 11.52 -15.50
CA GLN A 255 -7.78 10.58 -16.27
C GLN A 255 -9.28 10.86 -16.19
N LYS A 256 -9.77 11.55 -15.16
CA LYS A 256 -11.17 11.98 -15.03
C LYS A 256 -11.56 13.05 -16.08
N LYS A 257 -10.59 13.82 -16.57
CA LYS A 257 -10.86 14.93 -17.50
C LYS A 257 -11.58 14.44 -18.75
N GLY A 258 -12.71 15.08 -19.04
CA GLY A 258 -13.53 14.76 -20.22
C GLY A 258 -14.39 13.49 -20.11
N LYS A 259 -14.41 12.84 -18.95
CA LYS A 259 -15.23 11.64 -18.68
C LYS A 259 -16.49 11.98 -17.88
N THR A 260 -17.55 11.23 -18.12
CA THR A 260 -18.77 11.27 -17.31
C THR A 260 -18.51 10.63 -15.93
N PRO A 261 -19.36 10.91 -14.91
CA PRO A 261 -19.28 10.26 -13.60
C PRO A 261 -19.25 8.74 -13.69
N GLN A 262 -20.06 8.14 -14.53
CA GLN A 262 -20.12 6.69 -14.72
C GLN A 262 -18.78 6.14 -15.26
N GLU A 263 -18.15 6.84 -16.19
CA GLU A 263 -16.88 6.42 -16.79
C GLU A 263 -15.71 6.54 -15.82
N TYR A 264 -15.59 7.68 -15.11
CA TYR A 264 -14.44 7.85 -14.21
C TYR A 264 -14.54 7.00 -12.92
N LEU A 265 -15.74 6.76 -12.41
CA LEU A 265 -15.95 5.88 -11.27
C LEU A 265 -15.58 4.41 -11.56
N ALA A 266 -15.55 4.03 -12.83
CA ALA A 266 -15.14 2.70 -13.28
C ALA A 266 -13.63 2.58 -13.57
N LEU A 267 -12.86 3.68 -13.48
CA LEU A 267 -11.42 3.63 -13.74
C LEU A 267 -10.67 2.84 -12.66
N PRO A 268 -9.82 1.88 -13.04
CA PRO A 268 -8.95 1.20 -12.08
C PRO A 268 -8.05 2.17 -11.30
N SER A 269 -7.59 3.26 -11.94
CA SER A 269 -6.77 4.30 -11.35
C SER A 269 -7.45 5.11 -10.23
N ARG A 270 -8.76 4.91 -10.01
CA ARG A 270 -9.50 5.42 -8.85
C ARG A 270 -8.98 4.83 -7.55
N PHE A 271 -8.38 3.66 -7.60
CA PHE A 271 -7.94 2.94 -6.40
C PHE A 271 -6.43 2.91 -6.30
N ALA A 272 -5.93 2.89 -5.06
CA ALA A 272 -4.52 2.71 -4.73
C ALA A 272 -4.37 1.55 -3.74
N LEU A 273 -3.42 0.65 -3.99
CA LEU A 273 -3.10 -0.47 -3.10
C LEU A 273 -2.26 0.04 -1.93
N VAL A 274 -2.65 -0.33 -0.71
CA VAL A 274 -2.05 0.18 0.51
C VAL A 274 -1.88 -0.92 1.55
N GLU A 275 -0.99 -0.67 2.51
CA GLU A 275 -0.89 -1.39 3.78
C GLU A 275 -1.48 -0.51 4.90
N VAL A 276 -2.46 -1.03 5.61
CA VAL A 276 -3.02 -0.40 6.82
C VAL A 276 -2.34 -0.99 8.05
N VAL A 277 -1.86 -0.14 8.95
CA VAL A 277 -1.20 -0.51 10.20
C VAL A 277 -1.84 0.25 11.36
N ASN A 278 -1.94 -0.38 12.52
CA ASN A 278 -2.42 0.30 13.72
C ASN A 278 -1.30 1.19 14.28
N ASN A 279 -1.59 2.47 14.54
CA ASN A 279 -0.65 3.40 15.18
C ASN A 279 -0.20 2.92 16.58
N HIS A 280 -0.94 2.00 17.19
CA HIS A 280 -0.67 1.38 18.48
C HIS A 280 0.01 -0.01 18.35
N ASP A 281 0.52 -0.38 17.17
CA ASP A 281 1.34 -1.59 17.01
C ASP A 281 2.68 -1.40 17.72
N ASP A 282 3.04 -2.37 18.58
CA ASP A 282 4.24 -2.29 19.42
C ASP A 282 5.56 -2.32 18.62
N ALA A 283 5.50 -2.72 17.35
CA ALA A 283 6.64 -2.73 16.43
C ALA A 283 6.88 -1.38 15.73
N LEU A 284 5.89 -0.45 15.78
CA LEU A 284 6.08 0.89 15.24
C LEU A 284 6.94 1.73 16.17
N GLN A 285 8.02 2.28 15.62
CA GLN A 285 8.81 3.31 16.27
C GLN A 285 8.85 4.53 15.36
N PHE A 286 8.43 5.66 15.92
CA PHE A 286 8.54 6.95 15.26
C PHE A 286 9.91 7.54 15.61
N GLU A 287 10.84 7.48 14.68
CA GLU A 287 12.14 8.12 14.83
C GLU A 287 12.08 9.52 14.20
N PRO A 288 12.64 10.54 14.87
CA PRO A 288 12.72 11.87 14.27
C PRO A 288 13.62 11.83 13.03
N ILE A 289 13.11 12.33 11.92
CA ILE A 289 13.88 12.55 10.70
C ILE A 289 14.46 13.97 10.81
N HIS A 290 15.78 14.06 10.82
CA HIS A 290 16.51 15.34 10.92
C HIS A 290 17.00 15.81 9.56
#